data_bbdc2e672b959776024baab24150993b
#
_entry.id   bbdc2e672b959776024baab24150993b
#
_cell.length_a   1.000
_cell.length_b   1.000
_cell.length_c   1.000
_cell.angle_alpha   90.00
_cell.angle_beta   90.00
_cell.angle_gamma   90.00
#
_symmetry.space_group_name_H-M   'P 1'
#
loop_
_entity.id
_entity.type
_entity.pdbx_description
1 polymer ?
#
loop_
_entity_poly.entity_id
_entity_poly.type
_entity_poly.pdbx_seq_one_letter_code
_entity_poly.pdbx_strand_id
1 'polypeptide(L)'
;MIIKMKNLFKINREERMPLLVAFVLFVMLNALMVVYHHEQFMNGGHKGFWTIFSRDFEISGFDFYTYLTLSKWDGYYTEFRHPLLQFLWYPFYLVNHWQMELTGKNLSTLIVAIVMVVLSCYAFLFMRRIFREVMDLGKLDSNVLSAFFFSFGYIMVSAFAPDHFGISLFFLTMTFYVAGIHLKKKEEMPIWQCALLFFLTAGVTLS
;
A
#
# COMPACT_ATOMS: atom_id res chain seq x y z
N MET A 1 -19.00 -4.48 21.93
CA MET A 1 -17.94 -3.43 22.14
C MET A 1 -17.42 -3.06 20.77
N ILE A 2 -17.85 -1.94 20.22
CA ILE A 2 -17.45 -1.44 18.91
C ILE A 2 -15.91 -1.41 18.87
N ILE A 3 -15.29 -2.00 17.86
CA ILE A 3 -13.86 -1.78 17.62
C ILE A 3 -13.70 -0.28 17.49
N LYS A 4 -13.15 0.35 18.53
CA LYS A 4 -12.87 1.78 18.45
C LYS A 4 -11.82 1.94 17.36
N MET A 5 -12.18 2.52 16.23
CA MET A 5 -11.27 2.83 15.10
C MET A 5 -9.93 3.42 15.58
N LYS A 6 -9.97 4.12 16.73
CA LYS A 6 -8.80 4.70 17.41
C LYS A 6 -7.72 3.67 17.78
N ASN A 7 -8.06 2.39 17.96
CA ASN A 7 -7.13 1.32 18.34
C ASN A 7 -6.71 0.44 17.16
N LEU A 8 -7.32 0.63 15.99
CA LEU A 8 -7.06 -0.20 14.81
C LEU A 8 -5.58 -0.14 14.37
N PHE A 9 -5.00 1.04 14.38
CA PHE A 9 -3.63 1.30 13.95
C PHE A 9 -2.60 1.25 15.09
N LYS A 10 -3.03 0.97 16.33
CA LYS A 10 -2.11 0.85 17.47
C LYS A 10 -1.32 -0.46 17.39
N ILE A 11 -0.01 -0.37 17.41
CA ILE A 11 0.89 -1.52 17.38
C ILE A 11 1.09 -2.04 18.81
N ASN A 12 0.73 -3.30 19.04
CA ASN A 12 0.87 -3.98 20.32
C ASN A 12 2.33 -4.45 20.55
N ARG A 13 2.69 -4.74 21.80
CA ARG A 13 4.06 -5.16 22.15
C ARG A 13 4.50 -6.43 21.41
N GLU A 14 3.60 -7.40 21.27
CA GLU A 14 3.90 -8.68 20.57
C GLU A 14 4.02 -8.55 19.05
N GLU A 15 3.54 -7.45 18.47
CA GLU A 15 3.56 -7.18 17.03
C GLU A 15 4.86 -6.49 16.60
N ARG A 16 5.60 -5.86 17.55
CA ARG A 16 6.75 -5.00 17.24
C ARG A 16 7.88 -5.73 16.52
N MET A 17 8.26 -6.93 16.99
CA MET A 17 9.37 -7.67 16.39
C MET A 17 9.04 -8.21 14.99
N PRO A 18 7.93 -8.93 14.76
CA PRO A 18 7.58 -9.36 13.40
C PRO A 18 7.36 -8.18 12.46
N LEU A 19 6.78 -7.07 12.94
CA LEU A 19 6.60 -5.87 12.15
C LEU A 19 7.95 -5.19 11.82
N LEU A 20 8.91 -5.18 12.74
CA LEU A 20 10.25 -4.65 12.48
C LEU A 20 10.95 -5.44 11.37
N VAL A 21 10.86 -6.77 11.40
CA VAL A 21 11.44 -7.63 10.35
C VAL A 21 10.78 -7.33 9.01
N ALA A 22 9.44 -7.26 8.96
CA ALA A 22 8.70 -6.91 7.76
C ALA A 22 9.05 -5.49 7.26
N PHE A 23 9.16 -4.51 8.16
CA PHE A 23 9.58 -3.15 7.85
C PHE A 23 10.96 -3.10 7.18
N VAL A 24 11.95 -3.79 7.74
CA VAL A 24 13.30 -3.85 7.14
C VAL A 24 13.23 -4.45 5.73
N LEU A 25 12.50 -5.54 5.55
CA LEU A 25 12.32 -6.15 4.23
C LEU A 25 11.67 -5.18 3.23
N PHE A 26 10.57 -4.53 3.62
CA PHE A 26 9.87 -3.58 2.73
C PHE A 26 10.71 -2.34 2.43
N VAL A 27 11.50 -1.85 3.40
CA VAL A 27 12.46 -0.76 3.16
C VAL A 27 13.53 -1.21 2.15
N MET A 28 14.08 -2.41 2.28
CA MET A 28 15.07 -2.92 1.32
C MET A 28 14.50 -3.04 -0.09
N LEU A 29 13.30 -3.61 -0.25
CA LEU A 29 12.64 -3.75 -1.56
C LEU A 29 12.35 -2.38 -2.19
N ASN A 30 11.80 -1.44 -1.43
CA ASN A 30 11.53 -0.10 -1.92
C ASN A 30 12.81 0.70 -2.19
N ALA A 31 13.89 0.48 -1.40
CA ALA A 31 15.18 1.09 -1.65
C ALA A 31 15.78 0.65 -2.99
N LEU A 32 15.60 -0.62 -3.36
CA LEU A 32 16.01 -1.10 -4.70
C LEU A 32 15.28 -0.33 -5.81
N MET A 33 13.96 -0.11 -5.66
CA MET A 33 13.18 0.69 -6.64
C MET A 33 13.70 2.12 -6.73
N VAL A 34 14.00 2.75 -5.59
CA VAL A 34 14.56 4.10 -5.57
C VAL A 34 15.93 4.13 -6.27
N VAL A 35 16.83 3.21 -5.94
CA VAL A 35 18.17 3.15 -6.55
C VAL A 35 18.09 2.99 -8.08
N TYR A 36 17.16 2.15 -8.57
CA TYR A 36 17.01 1.92 -10.01
C TYR A 36 16.40 3.09 -10.77
N HIS A 37 15.46 3.83 -10.16
CA HIS A 37 14.61 4.76 -10.90
C HIS A 37 14.79 6.22 -10.51
N HIS A 38 15.36 6.53 -9.33
CA HIS A 38 15.41 7.90 -8.80
C HIS A 38 16.16 8.86 -9.73
N GLU A 39 17.30 8.47 -10.25
CA GLU A 39 18.11 9.33 -11.11
C GLU A 39 17.35 9.79 -12.35
N GLN A 40 16.54 8.93 -12.94
CA GLN A 40 15.73 9.22 -14.13
C GLN A 40 14.62 10.24 -13.85
N PHE A 41 14.12 10.30 -12.62
CA PHE A 41 13.06 11.23 -12.20
C PHE A 41 13.61 12.50 -11.54
N MET A 42 14.75 12.42 -10.88
CA MET A 42 15.27 13.46 -10.00
C MET A 42 15.44 14.81 -10.68
N ASN A 43 15.80 14.86 -11.94
CA ASN A 43 16.05 16.09 -12.70
C ASN A 43 14.79 16.70 -13.34
N GLY A 44 13.60 16.35 -12.85
CA GLY A 44 12.33 16.90 -13.31
C GLY A 44 11.96 16.50 -14.74
N GLY A 45 12.74 15.61 -15.35
CA GLY A 45 12.55 15.19 -16.73
C GLY A 45 11.38 14.22 -16.89
N HIS A 46 10.54 14.49 -17.88
CA HIS A 46 9.53 13.53 -18.33
C HIS A 46 10.11 12.48 -19.29
N LYS A 47 11.37 12.62 -19.67
CA LYS A 47 12.07 11.68 -20.53
C LYS A 47 12.31 10.37 -19.77
N GLY A 48 11.89 9.28 -20.36
CA GLY A 48 12.15 7.96 -19.83
C GLY A 48 10.99 7.32 -19.05
N PHE A 49 9.92 8.04 -18.70
CA PHE A 49 8.76 7.46 -18.03
C PHE A 49 8.22 6.23 -18.77
N TRP A 50 7.88 6.39 -20.05
CA TRP A 50 7.40 5.28 -20.89
C TRP A 50 8.44 4.19 -21.11
N THR A 51 9.72 4.57 -21.19
CA THR A 51 10.82 3.61 -21.31
C THR A 51 10.94 2.74 -20.07
N ILE A 52 10.80 3.33 -18.89
CA ILE A 52 10.78 2.58 -17.62
C ILE A 52 9.66 1.56 -17.64
N PHE A 53 8.42 1.99 -17.91
CA PHE A 53 7.26 1.12 -17.88
C PHE A 53 7.26 0.05 -18.96
N SER A 54 7.68 0.38 -20.19
CA SER A 54 7.67 -0.58 -21.30
C SER A 54 8.85 -1.53 -21.32
N ARG A 55 9.98 -1.14 -20.70
CA ARG A 55 11.22 -1.91 -20.75
C ARG A 55 11.65 -2.51 -19.42
N ASP A 56 11.49 -1.78 -18.33
CA ASP A 56 12.02 -2.17 -17.03
C ASP A 56 10.98 -2.85 -16.14
N PHE A 57 9.68 -2.58 -16.35
CA PHE A 57 8.57 -3.18 -15.62
C PHE A 57 7.70 -4.08 -16.51
N GLU A 58 8.28 -5.03 -17.19
CA GLU A 58 7.55 -6.01 -18.01
C GLU A 58 6.77 -7.04 -17.16
N ILE A 59 6.11 -6.58 -16.08
CA ILE A 59 5.31 -7.46 -15.21
C ILE A 59 3.84 -7.33 -15.62
N SER A 60 3.29 -8.38 -16.19
CA SER A 60 1.90 -8.43 -16.61
C SER A 60 0.95 -8.16 -15.43
N GLY A 61 -0.04 -7.29 -15.67
CA GLY A 61 -1.11 -7.00 -14.71
C GLY A 61 -0.83 -5.84 -13.74
N PHE A 62 0.34 -5.19 -13.82
CA PHE A 62 0.66 -4.00 -13.03
C PHE A 62 0.63 -2.74 -13.90
N ASP A 63 -0.03 -1.68 -13.40
CA ASP A 63 -0.13 -0.37 -14.04
C ASP A 63 0.73 0.65 -13.29
N PHE A 64 2.01 0.74 -13.63
CA PHE A 64 3.04 1.52 -12.89
C PHE A 64 2.91 3.04 -13.08
N TYR A 65 1.72 3.62 -12.95
CA TYR A 65 1.48 5.03 -13.23
C TYR A 65 1.69 5.97 -12.03
N THR A 66 1.95 5.44 -10.85
CA THR A 66 2.04 6.28 -9.63
C THR A 66 3.14 7.32 -9.69
N TYR A 67 4.33 6.98 -10.22
CA TYR A 67 5.41 7.95 -10.38
C TYR A 67 5.03 9.09 -11.33
N LEU A 68 4.31 8.76 -12.42
CA LEU A 68 3.82 9.75 -13.37
C LEU A 68 2.80 10.68 -12.72
N THR A 69 1.83 10.10 -12.00
CA THR A 69 0.78 10.84 -11.30
C THR A 69 1.35 11.83 -10.29
N LEU A 70 2.41 11.44 -9.56
CA LEU A 70 3.08 12.33 -8.60
C LEU A 70 4.00 13.37 -9.24
N SER A 71 4.48 13.10 -10.44
CA SER A 71 5.39 14.01 -11.15
C SER A 71 4.64 15.10 -11.93
N LYS A 72 3.54 14.69 -12.58
CA LYS A 72 2.67 15.58 -13.34
C LYS A 72 1.24 15.12 -13.12
N TRP A 73 0.43 15.98 -12.51
CA TRP A 73 -0.98 15.65 -12.26
C TRP A 73 -1.72 15.48 -13.59
N ASP A 74 -1.89 14.21 -13.99
CA ASP A 74 -2.54 13.81 -15.22
C ASP A 74 -3.31 12.51 -15.01
N GLY A 75 -4.37 12.28 -15.79
CA GLY A 75 -5.29 11.14 -15.65
C GLY A 75 -4.72 9.82 -16.17
N TYR A 76 -3.63 9.34 -15.57
CA TYR A 76 -3.01 8.07 -15.97
C TYR A 76 -3.81 6.85 -15.51
N TYR A 77 -4.44 6.91 -14.32
CA TYR A 77 -5.35 5.87 -13.87
C TYR A 77 -6.76 6.13 -14.39
N THR A 78 -7.40 5.10 -14.93
CA THR A 78 -8.76 5.23 -15.44
C THR A 78 -9.76 5.39 -14.29
N GLU A 79 -10.58 6.43 -14.34
CA GLU A 79 -11.58 6.77 -13.31
C GLU A 79 -12.57 5.64 -13.07
N PHE A 80 -12.91 4.88 -14.10
CA PHE A 80 -13.85 3.74 -14.01
C PHE A 80 -13.29 2.58 -13.18
N ARG A 81 -11.98 2.35 -13.21
CA ARG A 81 -11.33 1.24 -12.48
C ARG A 81 -10.81 1.67 -11.12
N HIS A 82 -10.42 2.94 -10.99
CA HIS A 82 -9.71 3.48 -9.83
C HIS A 82 -10.27 4.83 -9.37
N PRO A 83 -11.58 4.93 -9.02
CA PRO A 83 -12.25 6.22 -8.83
C PRO A 83 -11.67 7.09 -7.69
N LEU A 84 -11.07 6.49 -6.65
CA LEU A 84 -10.47 7.22 -5.54
C LEU A 84 -8.94 7.27 -5.57
N LEU A 85 -8.30 6.50 -6.44
CA LEU A 85 -6.85 6.32 -6.38
C LEU A 85 -6.10 7.65 -6.59
N GLN A 86 -6.52 8.45 -7.55
CA GLN A 86 -5.93 9.76 -7.79
C GLN A 86 -6.11 10.69 -6.59
N PHE A 87 -7.27 10.70 -5.95
CA PHE A 87 -7.51 11.52 -4.75
C PHE A 87 -6.62 11.12 -3.58
N LEU A 88 -6.33 9.82 -3.43
CA LEU A 88 -5.39 9.34 -2.41
C LEU A 88 -3.96 9.82 -2.67
N TRP A 89 -3.55 9.93 -3.95
CA TRP A 89 -2.24 10.42 -4.33
C TRP A 89 -2.14 11.95 -4.39
N TYR A 90 -3.25 12.68 -4.44
CA TYR A 90 -3.25 14.14 -4.60
C TYR A 90 -2.44 14.89 -3.53
N PRO A 91 -2.56 14.62 -2.23
CA PRO A 91 -1.74 15.29 -1.23
C PRO A 91 -0.24 15.10 -1.44
N PHE A 92 0.17 13.92 -1.87
CA PHE A 92 1.57 13.58 -2.14
C PHE A 92 2.07 14.25 -3.43
N TYR A 93 1.22 14.39 -4.44
CA TYR A 93 1.51 15.20 -5.62
C TYR A 93 1.77 16.65 -5.22
N LEU A 94 0.93 17.26 -4.41
CA LEU A 94 1.13 18.65 -3.97
C LEU A 94 2.47 18.84 -3.25
N VAL A 95 2.84 17.92 -2.37
CA VAL A 95 4.13 17.93 -1.67
C VAL A 95 5.29 17.82 -2.67
N ASN A 96 5.20 16.89 -3.63
CA ASN A 96 6.23 16.71 -4.64
C ASN A 96 6.33 17.92 -5.57
N HIS A 97 5.21 18.48 -6.01
CA HIS A 97 5.15 19.64 -6.88
C HIS A 97 5.78 20.89 -6.22
N TRP A 98 5.36 21.18 -4.99
CA TRP A 98 5.95 22.27 -4.20
C TRP A 98 7.47 22.13 -4.03
N GLN A 99 7.92 20.94 -3.75
CA GLN A 99 9.34 20.63 -3.60
C GLN A 99 10.09 20.74 -4.94
N MET A 100 9.48 20.31 -6.05
CA MET A 100 10.04 20.46 -7.40
C MET A 100 10.20 21.94 -7.80
N GLU A 101 9.23 22.78 -7.48
CA GLU A 101 9.33 24.24 -7.71
C GLU A 101 10.49 24.88 -6.95
N LEU A 102 10.76 24.42 -5.72
CA LEU A 102 11.84 24.95 -4.88
C LEU A 102 13.23 24.46 -5.28
N THR A 103 13.35 23.20 -5.68
CA THR A 103 14.66 22.54 -5.82
C THR A 103 14.98 22.07 -7.24
N GLY A 104 13.98 22.07 -8.14
CA GLY A 104 14.09 21.49 -9.47
C GLY A 104 14.18 19.94 -9.50
N LYS A 105 14.03 19.28 -8.35
CA LYS A 105 14.18 17.82 -8.23
C LYS A 105 12.85 17.15 -8.03
N ASN A 106 12.64 16.01 -8.69
CA ASN A 106 11.44 15.18 -8.56
C ASN A 106 11.68 14.06 -7.54
N LEU A 107 10.96 14.10 -6.41
CA LEU A 107 11.06 13.10 -5.34
C LEU A 107 9.94 12.05 -5.38
N SER A 108 9.22 11.90 -6.50
CA SER A 108 8.12 10.94 -6.62
C SER A 108 8.50 9.52 -6.19
N THR A 109 9.69 9.04 -6.56
CA THR A 109 10.18 7.71 -6.18
C THR A 109 10.35 7.54 -4.67
N LEU A 110 10.88 8.55 -3.98
CA LEU A 110 11.05 8.54 -2.53
C LEU A 110 9.71 8.61 -1.79
N ILE A 111 8.82 9.49 -2.25
CA ILE A 111 7.48 9.65 -1.65
C ILE A 111 6.70 8.34 -1.79
N VAL A 112 6.68 7.74 -2.97
CA VAL A 112 6.01 6.46 -3.20
C VAL A 112 6.62 5.37 -2.35
N ALA A 113 7.95 5.26 -2.27
CA ALA A 113 8.62 4.27 -1.44
C ALA A 113 8.19 4.37 0.03
N ILE A 114 8.14 5.58 0.60
CA ILE A 114 7.70 5.80 1.99
C ILE A 114 6.24 5.34 2.17
N VAL A 115 5.34 5.75 1.28
CA VAL A 115 3.93 5.37 1.35
C VAL A 115 3.77 3.85 1.23
N MET A 116 4.44 3.22 0.26
CA MET A 116 4.36 1.78 0.06
C MET A 116 4.89 0.98 1.24
N VAL A 117 6.00 1.40 1.86
CA VAL A 117 6.52 0.79 3.09
C VAL A 117 5.50 0.86 4.22
N VAL A 118 4.90 2.03 4.45
CA VAL A 118 3.90 2.21 5.51
C VAL A 118 2.67 1.32 5.27
N LEU A 119 2.13 1.34 4.06
CA LEU A 119 0.93 0.55 3.71
C LEU A 119 1.20 -0.96 3.78
N SER A 120 2.37 -1.42 3.30
CA SER A 120 2.76 -2.82 3.36
C SER A 120 2.97 -3.31 4.80
N CYS A 121 3.53 -2.47 5.67
CA CYS A 121 3.66 -2.76 7.09
C CYS A 121 2.29 -2.94 7.76
N TYR A 122 1.34 -2.07 7.47
CA TYR A 122 -0.01 -2.22 8.01
C TYR A 122 -0.77 -3.38 7.38
N ALA A 123 -0.60 -3.66 6.09
CA ALA A 123 -1.17 -4.85 5.45
C ALA A 123 -0.63 -6.14 6.10
N PHE A 124 0.68 -6.21 6.37
CA PHE A 124 1.30 -7.30 7.13
C PHE A 124 0.71 -7.42 8.55
N LEU A 125 0.56 -6.30 9.24
CA LEU A 125 -0.01 -6.25 10.58
C LEU A 125 -1.45 -6.78 10.61
N PHE A 126 -2.30 -6.35 9.67
CA PHE A 126 -3.68 -6.82 9.58
C PHE A 126 -3.75 -8.30 9.20
N MET A 127 -2.92 -8.76 8.27
CA MET A 127 -2.85 -10.17 7.92
C MET A 127 -2.45 -11.03 9.14
N ARG A 128 -1.43 -10.61 9.90
CA ARG A 128 -1.04 -11.27 11.14
C ARG A 128 -2.16 -11.29 12.17
N ARG A 129 -2.91 -10.20 12.31
CA ARG A 129 -4.08 -10.10 13.22
C ARG A 129 -5.21 -11.02 12.77
N ILE A 130 -5.45 -11.17 11.48
CA ILE A 130 -6.41 -12.15 10.97
C ILE A 130 -6.04 -13.55 11.49
N PHE A 131 -4.81 -13.98 11.30
CA PHE A 131 -4.36 -15.28 11.79
C PHE A 131 -4.41 -15.36 13.32
N ARG A 132 -3.98 -14.33 14.03
CA ARG A 132 -3.84 -14.32 15.48
C ARG A 132 -5.15 -14.14 16.23
N GLU A 133 -5.97 -13.19 15.81
CA GLU A 133 -7.14 -12.73 16.57
C GLU A 133 -8.47 -13.22 15.98
N VAL A 134 -8.55 -13.44 14.66
CA VAL A 134 -9.76 -14.00 14.03
C VAL A 134 -9.72 -15.52 14.02
N MET A 135 -8.59 -16.10 13.61
CA MET A 135 -8.42 -17.56 13.47
C MET A 135 -7.86 -18.25 14.74
N ASP A 136 -7.53 -17.51 15.80
CA ASP A 136 -6.99 -17.99 17.08
C ASP A 136 -5.68 -18.78 16.99
N LEU A 137 -4.86 -18.54 15.97
CA LEU A 137 -3.60 -19.25 15.82
C LEU A 137 -2.55 -18.79 16.85
N GLY A 138 -1.56 -19.65 17.12
CA GLY A 138 -0.41 -19.33 17.96
C GLY A 138 0.39 -18.15 17.42
N LYS A 139 1.23 -17.52 18.26
CA LYS A 139 2.07 -16.38 17.86
C LYS A 139 3.04 -16.75 16.73
N LEU A 140 3.67 -17.92 16.85
CA LEU A 140 4.62 -18.40 15.84
C LEU A 140 3.90 -18.65 14.52
N ASP A 141 2.79 -19.39 14.54
CA ASP A 141 2.03 -19.75 13.34
C ASP A 141 1.53 -18.49 12.62
N SER A 142 1.02 -17.52 13.39
CA SER A 142 0.56 -16.24 12.82
C SER A 142 1.69 -15.46 12.15
N ASN A 143 2.90 -15.49 12.72
CA ASN A 143 4.06 -14.82 12.13
C ASN A 143 4.52 -15.55 10.85
N VAL A 144 4.63 -16.89 10.92
CA VAL A 144 5.08 -17.72 9.79
C VAL A 144 4.10 -17.62 8.63
N LEU A 145 2.79 -17.75 8.88
CA LEU A 145 1.77 -17.65 7.83
C LEU A 145 1.70 -16.26 7.23
N SER A 146 1.90 -15.21 8.01
CA SER A 146 1.97 -13.85 7.48
C SER A 146 3.20 -13.65 6.60
N ALA A 147 4.36 -14.13 7.02
CA ALA A 147 5.57 -14.09 6.20
C ALA A 147 5.40 -14.92 4.92
N PHE A 148 4.81 -16.10 5.02
CA PHE A 148 4.49 -16.94 3.87
C PHE A 148 3.55 -16.25 2.89
N PHE A 149 2.48 -15.60 3.37
CA PHE A 149 1.57 -14.82 2.53
C PHE A 149 2.32 -13.72 1.75
N PHE A 150 3.19 -12.98 2.41
CA PHE A 150 3.98 -11.92 1.77
C PHE A 150 5.15 -12.46 0.92
N SER A 151 5.46 -13.74 0.95
CA SER A 151 6.43 -14.38 0.07
C SER A 151 5.87 -14.77 -1.30
N PHE A 152 4.54 -14.76 -1.49
CA PHE A 152 3.96 -14.95 -2.81
C PHE A 152 4.39 -13.82 -3.75
N GLY A 153 4.88 -14.18 -4.92
CA GLY A 153 5.52 -13.24 -5.86
C GLY A 153 4.69 -11.98 -6.15
N TYR A 154 3.41 -12.13 -6.48
CA TYR A 154 2.53 -10.98 -6.73
C TYR A 154 2.31 -10.10 -5.51
N ILE A 155 2.16 -10.69 -4.32
CA ILE A 155 1.98 -9.94 -3.07
C ILE A 155 3.26 -9.20 -2.70
N MET A 156 4.41 -9.85 -2.85
CA MET A 156 5.70 -9.23 -2.61
C MET A 156 5.94 -8.07 -3.58
N VAL A 157 5.67 -8.26 -4.88
CA VAL A 157 5.80 -7.19 -5.88
C VAL A 157 4.85 -6.03 -5.58
N SER A 158 3.61 -6.29 -5.17
CA SER A 158 2.66 -5.23 -4.81
C SER A 158 3.12 -4.36 -3.62
N ALA A 159 4.05 -4.85 -2.79
CA ALA A 159 4.60 -4.10 -1.67
C ALA A 159 5.63 -3.03 -2.06
N PHE A 160 6.17 -3.06 -3.28
CA PHE A 160 7.17 -2.10 -3.73
C PHE A 160 6.93 -1.56 -5.16
N ALA A 161 6.08 -2.20 -5.95
CA ALA A 161 5.73 -1.69 -7.28
C ALA A 161 4.90 -0.38 -7.16
N PRO A 162 5.22 0.68 -7.93
CA PRO A 162 4.51 1.95 -7.89
C PRO A 162 3.15 1.87 -8.60
N ASP A 163 2.26 1.05 -8.06
CA ASP A 163 0.95 0.72 -8.59
C ASP A 163 -0.13 0.78 -7.49
N HIS A 164 -1.38 0.59 -7.87
CA HIS A 164 -2.54 0.58 -6.97
C HIS A 164 -2.64 -0.67 -6.08
N PHE A 165 -2.02 -1.80 -6.47
CA PHE A 165 -2.19 -3.09 -5.77
C PHE A 165 -1.73 -3.06 -4.30
N GLY A 166 -0.65 -2.36 -3.97
CA GLY A 166 -0.21 -2.23 -2.58
C GLY A 166 -1.23 -1.49 -1.70
N ILE A 167 -1.88 -0.46 -2.25
CA ILE A 167 -2.96 0.28 -1.57
C ILE A 167 -4.19 -0.62 -1.42
N SER A 168 -4.56 -1.34 -2.49
CA SER A 168 -5.67 -2.30 -2.47
C SER A 168 -5.45 -3.40 -1.44
N LEU A 169 -4.25 -3.97 -1.36
CA LEU A 169 -3.89 -4.99 -0.38
C LEU A 169 -4.05 -4.49 1.06
N PHE A 170 -3.62 -3.25 1.33
CA PHE A 170 -3.81 -2.64 2.64
C PHE A 170 -5.29 -2.51 3.02
N PHE A 171 -6.12 -1.92 2.15
CA PHE A 171 -7.54 -1.76 2.43
C PHE A 171 -8.26 -3.11 2.54
N LEU A 172 -7.91 -4.07 1.69
CA LEU A 172 -8.51 -5.40 1.70
C LEU A 172 -8.20 -6.16 2.99
N THR A 173 -6.93 -6.19 3.41
CA THR A 173 -6.52 -6.86 4.66
C THR A 173 -7.12 -6.18 5.88
N MET A 174 -7.21 -4.86 5.90
CA MET A 174 -7.90 -4.10 6.94
C MET A 174 -9.40 -4.44 6.99
N THR A 175 -10.07 -4.50 5.85
CA THR A 175 -11.49 -4.84 5.73
C THR A 175 -11.74 -6.25 6.25
N PHE A 176 -10.95 -7.23 5.81
CA PHE A 176 -11.08 -8.61 6.28
C PHE A 176 -10.82 -8.77 7.78
N TYR A 177 -9.85 -8.05 8.31
CA TYR A 177 -9.61 -8.06 9.76
C TYR A 177 -10.82 -7.52 10.53
N VAL A 178 -11.33 -6.34 10.16
CA VAL A 178 -12.47 -5.72 10.84
C VAL A 178 -13.72 -6.61 10.73
N ALA A 179 -14.06 -7.06 9.53
CA ALA A 179 -15.20 -7.97 9.31
C ALA A 179 -15.03 -9.29 10.07
N GLY A 180 -13.83 -9.87 10.05
CA GLY A 180 -13.51 -11.12 10.76
C GLY A 180 -13.71 -11.02 12.27
N ILE A 181 -13.32 -9.89 12.88
CA ILE A 181 -13.57 -9.67 14.31
C ILE A 181 -15.07 -9.55 14.63
N HIS A 182 -15.85 -8.87 13.80
CA HIS A 182 -17.31 -8.78 13.99
C HIS A 182 -17.97 -10.16 13.86
N LEU A 183 -17.60 -10.94 12.83
CA LEU A 183 -18.09 -12.31 12.64
C LEU A 183 -17.75 -13.21 13.84
N LYS A 184 -16.50 -13.17 14.32
CA LYS A 184 -16.05 -13.96 15.46
C LYS A 184 -16.82 -13.64 16.73
N LYS A 185 -17.14 -12.37 16.95
CA LYS A 185 -17.91 -11.92 18.12
C LYS A 185 -19.40 -12.12 17.96
N LYS A 186 -19.89 -12.52 16.79
CA LYS A 186 -21.31 -12.58 16.44
C LYS A 186 -22.00 -11.23 16.63
N GLU A 187 -21.28 -10.12 16.39
CA GLU A 187 -21.76 -8.74 16.45
C GLU A 187 -22.03 -8.25 15.01
N GLU A 188 -23.12 -7.53 14.81
CA GLU A 188 -23.39 -6.86 13.55
C GLU A 188 -22.39 -5.72 13.33
N MET A 189 -21.86 -5.62 12.11
CA MET A 189 -20.99 -4.52 11.73
C MET A 189 -21.86 -3.28 11.44
N PRO A 190 -21.56 -2.12 12.04
CA PRO A 190 -22.32 -0.90 11.77
C PRO A 190 -22.31 -0.55 10.28
N ILE A 191 -23.46 -0.14 9.72
CA ILE A 191 -23.62 0.15 8.30
C ILE A 191 -22.59 1.17 7.80
N TRP A 192 -22.31 2.23 8.59
CA TRP A 192 -21.31 3.23 8.23
C TRP A 192 -19.90 2.64 8.11
N GLN A 193 -19.54 1.64 8.93
CA GLN A 193 -18.26 0.93 8.85
C GLN A 193 -18.18 0.08 7.59
N CYS A 194 -19.24 -0.67 7.29
CA CYS A 194 -19.37 -1.42 6.04
C CYS A 194 -19.21 -0.50 4.82
N ALA A 195 -19.97 0.59 4.81
CA ALA A 195 -19.95 1.55 3.72
C ALA A 195 -18.56 2.19 3.53
N LEU A 196 -17.92 2.60 4.62
CA LEU A 196 -16.58 3.20 4.57
C LEU A 196 -15.53 2.21 4.04
N LEU A 197 -15.49 1.00 4.58
CA LEU A 197 -14.51 -0.01 4.16
C LEU A 197 -14.73 -0.45 2.72
N PHE A 198 -15.99 -0.64 2.32
CA PHE A 198 -16.34 -0.93 0.94
C PHE A 198 -15.94 0.21 -0.01
N PHE A 199 -16.27 1.45 0.35
CA PHE A 199 -15.93 2.64 -0.42
C PHE A 199 -14.41 2.80 -0.62
N LEU A 200 -13.61 2.60 0.43
CA LEU A 200 -12.16 2.68 0.34
C LEU A 200 -11.57 1.54 -0.50
N THR A 201 -12.05 0.32 -0.31
CA THR A 201 -11.55 -0.85 -1.06
C THR A 201 -11.93 -0.78 -2.53
N ALA A 202 -13.22 -0.56 -2.83
CA ALA A 202 -13.72 -0.46 -4.20
C ALA A 202 -13.24 0.81 -4.90
N GLY A 203 -13.08 1.91 -4.14
CA GLY A 203 -12.60 3.17 -4.70
C GLY A 203 -11.16 3.13 -5.23
N VAL A 204 -10.33 2.23 -4.69
CA VAL A 204 -8.97 2.02 -5.22
C VAL A 204 -8.98 1.05 -6.39
N THR A 205 -9.80 0.00 -6.34
CA THR A 205 -9.86 -1.01 -7.40
C THR A 205 -11.25 -1.61 -7.50
N LEU A 206 -11.92 -1.38 -8.63
CA LEU A 206 -13.26 -1.92 -8.95
C LEU A 206 -13.21 -3.22 -9.77
N SER A 207 -12.06 -3.66 -10.20
CA SER A 207 -11.88 -4.86 -11.06
C SER A 207 -11.57 -6.10 -10.24
#